data_f7c5505e9147de3fbe44286dc4b478be
#
_entry.id   f7c5505e9147de3fbe44286dc4b478be
#
_cell.length_a   1.000
_cell.length_b   1.000
_cell.length_c   1.000
_cell.angle_alpha   90.00
_cell.angle_beta   90.00
_cell.angle_gamma   90.00
#
_symmetry.space_group_name_H-M   'P 1'
#
loop_
_entity.id
_entity.type
_entity.pdbx_description
1 polymer ?
#
loop_
_entity_poly.entity_id
_entity_poly.type
_entity_poly.pdbx_seq_one_letter_code
_entity_poly.pdbx_strand_id
1 'polypeptide(L)'
;MCIRDSPVPAPDTGPDAGAVWHYGDPLGEQRAAETEALVIDRSHRGVLTLTGADRQTWLHSISTQYVSDLPEGASTQNLSLDGQGRVEDHWIQTELAGTTYLDTEPWRAGPLLDYLRKMVFWSDVTPAAADLAVLSLLGPKLAERAVLDALGVDALPAEAAAVPTRGGFLRRMPAGPAGRLELDLVVPRAEAADWRNRLAQAGVRPGGVWAYEAHRVASRRPRLGMDTDERTIPHEVGWIGGPGQGAVHLDKGCYRGQETVARVHNLGRPPRMLVLLHLDGSADRPATGDPVQAGGRAVGRLGTVVDHVDLGPIALALLKRGLPADTALATGPQAAVAAVIDPDSLPAAEQIGAGRLAVERLRGGAG
;
A
#
# COMPACT_ATOMS: atom_id res chain seq x y z
N MET A 1 31.45 11.80 14.66
CA MET A 1 29.98 11.64 14.58
C MET A 1 29.50 12.77 13.67
N CYS A 2 29.21 12.44 12.39
CA CYS A 2 28.81 13.48 11.43
C CYS A 2 27.37 13.90 11.71
N ILE A 3 27.13 15.20 11.63
CA ILE A 3 25.80 15.86 11.80
C ILE A 3 24.73 15.28 10.84
N ARG A 4 25.12 14.42 9.88
CA ARG A 4 24.25 13.82 8.85
C ARG A 4 23.38 12.64 9.31
N ASP A 5 23.56 12.16 10.55
CA ASP A 5 22.86 10.95 11.04
C ASP A 5 21.84 11.28 12.16
N SER A 6 21.45 12.54 12.30
CA SER A 6 20.44 12.92 13.31
C SER A 6 19.04 12.71 12.78
N PRO A 7 18.18 11.99 13.51
CA PRO A 7 16.80 11.76 13.08
C PRO A 7 16.00 13.07 13.08
N VAL A 8 15.33 13.36 11.99
CA VAL A 8 14.36 14.44 11.85
C VAL A 8 12.98 13.84 11.97
N PRO A 9 12.13 14.26 12.91
CA PRO A 9 10.81 13.67 13.08
C PRO A 9 9.90 13.99 11.87
N ALA A 10 8.97 13.10 11.59
CA ALA A 10 7.86 13.40 10.72
C ALA A 10 6.98 14.49 11.34
N PRO A 11 6.15 15.20 10.56
CA PRO A 11 5.21 16.17 11.09
C PRO A 11 4.38 15.59 12.24
N ASP A 12 4.15 16.38 13.30
CA ASP A 12 3.40 15.94 14.49
C ASP A 12 1.94 15.58 14.18
N THR A 13 1.43 16.00 13.02
CA THR A 13 0.12 15.68 12.51
C THR A 13 0.23 14.92 11.19
N GLY A 14 -0.67 13.95 10.99
CA GLY A 14 -0.70 13.18 9.73
C GLY A 14 -0.42 11.70 9.95
N PRO A 15 -0.32 10.95 8.86
CA PRO A 15 -0.27 9.48 8.88
C PRO A 15 1.01 8.90 9.46
N ASP A 16 2.09 9.66 9.48
CA ASP A 16 3.42 9.23 9.91
C ASP A 16 3.87 9.92 11.21
N ALA A 17 2.94 10.54 11.95
CA ALA A 17 3.23 11.17 13.22
C ALA A 17 3.94 10.19 14.17
N GLY A 18 5.05 10.65 14.77
CA GLY A 18 5.88 9.82 15.65
C GLY A 18 6.94 8.98 14.94
N ALA A 19 6.95 8.94 13.61
CA ALA A 19 8.02 8.28 12.85
C ALA A 19 9.21 9.22 12.60
N VAL A 20 10.34 8.66 12.17
CA VAL A 20 11.48 9.44 11.66
C VAL A 20 11.23 9.79 10.20
N TRP A 21 11.26 11.09 9.87
CA TRP A 21 11.04 11.56 8.52
C TRP A 21 12.25 11.28 7.62
N HIS A 22 13.46 11.64 8.08
CA HIS A 22 14.74 11.33 7.46
C HIS A 22 15.90 11.49 8.47
N TYR A 23 17.09 11.01 8.11
CA TYR A 23 18.34 11.14 8.91
C TYR A 23 19.29 12.21 8.37
N GLY A 24 18.76 13.29 7.78
CA GLY A 24 19.53 14.47 7.33
C GLY A 24 19.82 14.50 5.83
N ASP A 25 19.71 13.37 5.11
CA ASP A 25 19.91 13.29 3.66
C ASP A 25 18.83 12.46 2.98
N PRO A 26 17.58 12.97 2.84
CA PRO A 26 16.47 12.22 2.34
C PRO A 26 16.64 11.69 0.90
N LEU A 27 17.36 12.41 0.05
CA LEU A 27 17.65 11.94 -1.31
C LEU A 27 18.78 10.92 -1.32
N GLY A 28 19.78 11.04 -0.44
CA GLY A 28 20.81 10.03 -0.26
C GLY A 28 20.27 8.72 0.31
N GLU A 29 19.27 8.78 1.20
CA GLU A 29 18.57 7.61 1.70
C GLU A 29 17.83 6.88 0.57
N GLN A 30 17.17 7.60 -0.33
CA GLN A 30 16.53 7.00 -1.51
C GLN A 30 17.55 6.32 -2.44
N ARG A 31 18.70 6.96 -2.72
CA ARG A 31 19.78 6.32 -3.51
C ARG A 31 20.31 5.06 -2.83
N ALA A 32 20.43 5.08 -1.51
CA ALA A 32 20.86 3.91 -0.76
C ALA A 32 19.85 2.76 -0.87
N ALA A 33 18.55 3.04 -0.93
CA ALA A 33 17.53 2.02 -1.19
C ALA A 33 17.67 1.35 -2.57
N GLU A 34 18.35 1.99 -3.52
CA GLU A 34 18.56 1.44 -4.88
C GLU A 34 19.80 0.57 -4.99
N THR A 35 20.83 0.85 -4.20
CA THR A 35 22.17 0.21 -4.35
C THR A 35 22.65 -0.52 -3.11
N GLU A 36 22.04 -0.27 -1.96
CA GLU A 36 22.44 -0.81 -0.66
C GLU A 36 21.27 -1.54 0.02
N ALA A 37 21.18 -1.43 1.34
CA ALA A 37 20.06 -1.90 2.15
C ALA A 37 19.68 -0.81 3.17
N LEU A 38 18.40 -0.51 3.28
CA LEU A 38 17.82 0.40 4.27
C LEU A 38 16.87 -0.32 5.22
N VAL A 39 16.79 0.16 6.46
CA VAL A 39 15.73 -0.15 7.42
C VAL A 39 14.95 1.13 7.76
N ILE A 40 13.65 1.12 7.57
CA ILE A 40 12.73 2.22 7.87
C ILE A 40 11.80 1.77 9.01
N ASP A 41 11.83 2.52 10.12
CA ASP A 41 10.95 2.26 11.25
C ASP A 41 9.54 2.78 10.97
N ARG A 42 8.62 1.85 10.74
CA ARG A 42 7.19 2.11 10.55
C ARG A 42 6.35 1.59 11.72
N SER A 43 6.91 1.61 12.92
CA SER A 43 6.25 1.11 14.14
C SER A 43 5.00 1.90 14.53
N HIS A 44 4.73 3.04 13.90
CA HIS A 44 3.45 3.77 14.04
C HIS A 44 2.27 3.01 13.43
N ARG A 45 2.49 2.06 12.52
CA ARG A 45 1.41 1.21 11.97
C ARG A 45 0.75 0.40 13.08
N GLY A 46 -0.56 0.19 12.94
CA GLY A 46 -1.30 -0.67 13.85
C GLY A 46 -1.25 -2.12 13.40
N VAL A 47 -0.95 -3.02 14.33
CA VAL A 47 -0.97 -4.47 14.07
C VAL A 47 -2.05 -5.12 14.92
N LEU A 48 -2.88 -5.96 14.28
CA LEU A 48 -3.92 -6.76 14.91
C LEU A 48 -3.60 -8.24 14.70
N THR A 49 -4.13 -9.08 15.57
CA THR A 49 -4.07 -10.54 15.44
C THR A 49 -5.46 -11.14 15.50
N LEU A 50 -5.63 -12.23 14.75
CA LEU A 50 -6.80 -13.10 14.85
C LEU A 50 -6.30 -14.48 15.20
N THR A 51 -6.83 -15.06 16.28
CA THR A 51 -6.60 -16.44 16.69
C THR A 51 -7.93 -17.19 16.72
N GLY A 52 -7.91 -18.50 16.81
CA GLY A 52 -9.10 -19.36 16.79
C GLY A 52 -9.20 -20.19 15.51
N ALA A 53 -9.95 -21.29 15.60
CA ALA A 53 -10.05 -22.27 14.52
C ALA A 53 -10.74 -21.71 13.27
N ASP A 54 -11.71 -20.81 13.46
CA ASP A 54 -12.53 -20.26 12.38
C ASP A 54 -11.94 -19.00 11.70
N ARG A 55 -10.77 -18.50 12.18
CA ARG A 55 -10.23 -17.17 11.80
C ARG A 55 -10.17 -16.93 10.29
N GLN A 56 -9.73 -17.90 9.50
CA GLN A 56 -9.60 -17.75 8.05
C GLN A 56 -10.96 -17.76 7.34
N THR A 57 -11.81 -18.75 7.63
CA THR A 57 -13.13 -18.87 7.02
C THR A 57 -14.04 -17.72 7.42
N TRP A 58 -13.95 -17.30 8.68
CA TRP A 58 -14.66 -16.12 9.18
C TRP A 58 -14.19 -14.83 8.49
N LEU A 59 -12.86 -14.57 8.46
CA LEU A 59 -12.33 -13.37 7.81
C LEU A 59 -12.66 -13.35 6.30
N HIS A 60 -12.61 -14.53 5.64
CA HIS A 60 -13.04 -14.69 4.27
C HIS A 60 -14.50 -14.23 4.06
N SER A 61 -15.40 -14.50 4.99
CA SER A 61 -16.81 -14.15 4.86
C SER A 61 -17.12 -12.66 4.97
N ILE A 62 -16.24 -11.87 5.64
CA ILE A 62 -16.49 -10.45 5.94
C ILE A 62 -15.54 -9.49 5.19
N SER A 63 -14.60 -10.01 4.40
CA SER A 63 -13.60 -9.21 3.69
C SER A 63 -13.57 -9.56 2.20
N THR A 64 -12.79 -8.84 1.41
CA THR A 64 -12.84 -8.90 -0.05
C THR A 64 -11.90 -9.91 -0.69
N GLN A 65 -10.88 -10.38 0.02
CA GLN A 65 -9.88 -11.30 -0.53
C GLN A 65 -10.25 -12.76 -0.25
N TYR A 66 -9.81 -13.67 -1.11
CA TYR A 66 -9.94 -15.11 -0.90
C TYR A 66 -8.89 -15.57 0.13
N VAL A 67 -9.35 -15.84 1.36
CA VAL A 67 -8.48 -16.13 2.50
C VAL A 67 -8.93 -17.30 3.34
N SER A 68 -9.89 -18.11 2.87
CA SER A 68 -10.48 -19.23 3.63
C SER A 68 -9.50 -20.37 3.93
N ASP A 69 -8.46 -20.48 3.15
CA ASP A 69 -7.47 -21.57 3.17
C ASP A 69 -6.08 -21.10 2.77
N LEU A 70 -5.72 -19.86 3.16
CA LEU A 70 -4.36 -19.37 2.92
C LEU A 70 -3.35 -20.31 3.57
N PRO A 71 -2.32 -20.74 2.83
CA PRO A 71 -1.29 -21.60 3.38
C PRO A 71 -0.45 -20.87 4.44
N GLU A 72 0.18 -21.65 5.29
CA GLU A 72 1.16 -21.15 6.28
C GLU A 72 2.25 -20.32 5.57
N GLY A 73 2.52 -19.14 6.10
CA GLY A 73 3.47 -18.19 5.53
C GLY A 73 2.92 -17.35 4.37
N ALA A 74 1.69 -17.53 3.93
CA ALA A 74 1.13 -16.67 2.87
C ALA A 74 0.82 -15.27 3.39
N SER A 75 1.06 -14.28 2.52
CA SER A 75 0.72 -12.87 2.77
C SER A 75 -0.08 -12.31 1.61
N THR A 76 -1.06 -11.46 1.91
CA THR A 76 -1.90 -10.81 0.89
C THR A 76 -2.45 -9.49 1.40
N GLN A 77 -2.95 -8.66 0.49
CA GLN A 77 -3.75 -7.49 0.84
C GLN A 77 -5.21 -7.88 0.98
N ASN A 78 -5.95 -7.13 1.78
CA ASN A 78 -7.37 -7.35 1.96
C ASN A 78 -8.09 -6.03 2.29
N LEU A 79 -9.41 -5.95 2.07
CA LEU A 79 -10.23 -4.77 2.33
C LEU A 79 -11.50 -5.13 3.11
N SER A 80 -12.03 -4.14 3.83
CA SER A 80 -13.45 -4.04 4.10
C SER A 80 -14.07 -2.96 3.20
N LEU A 81 -15.29 -3.18 2.75
CA LEU A 81 -16.05 -2.25 1.93
C LEU A 81 -17.36 -1.86 2.63
N ASP A 82 -17.89 -0.69 2.30
CA ASP A 82 -19.26 -0.32 2.65
C ASP A 82 -20.29 -1.02 1.73
N GLY A 83 -21.58 -0.81 2.00
CA GLY A 83 -22.67 -1.38 1.19
C GLY A 83 -22.69 -0.88 -0.27
N GLN A 84 -22.02 0.22 -0.57
CA GLN A 84 -21.85 0.80 -1.90
C GLN A 84 -20.57 0.36 -2.61
N GLY A 85 -19.76 -0.52 -1.98
CA GLY A 85 -18.50 -1.01 -2.53
C GLY A 85 -17.33 -0.04 -2.41
N ARG A 86 -17.43 0.95 -1.52
CA ARG A 86 -16.34 1.91 -1.23
C ARG A 86 -15.44 1.33 -0.16
N VAL A 87 -14.15 1.65 -0.23
CA VAL A 87 -13.15 1.14 0.70
C VAL A 87 -13.27 1.83 2.06
N GLU A 88 -13.49 1.03 3.10
CA GLU A 88 -13.46 1.47 4.50
C GLU A 88 -12.11 1.21 5.15
N ASP A 89 -11.57 -0.01 4.96
CA ASP A 89 -10.27 -0.41 5.50
C ASP A 89 -9.42 -1.12 4.46
N HIS A 90 -8.12 -1.01 4.63
CA HIS A 90 -7.10 -1.75 3.91
C HIS A 90 -6.06 -2.27 4.90
N TRP A 91 -5.69 -3.53 4.77
CA TRP A 91 -4.63 -4.13 5.58
C TRP A 91 -3.80 -5.12 4.77
N ILE A 92 -2.59 -5.37 5.23
CA ILE A 92 -1.78 -6.49 4.77
C ILE A 92 -1.96 -7.62 5.78
N GLN A 93 -2.30 -8.79 5.28
CA GLN A 93 -2.54 -9.99 6.05
C GLN A 93 -1.39 -10.97 5.89
N THR A 94 -0.98 -11.62 7.00
CA THR A 94 0.00 -12.70 7.00
C THR A 94 -0.53 -13.84 7.86
N GLU A 95 -0.51 -15.05 7.32
CA GLU A 95 -0.92 -16.26 8.02
C GLU A 95 0.32 -17.00 8.51
N LEU A 96 0.52 -17.09 9.84
CA LEU A 96 1.71 -17.72 10.40
C LEU A 96 1.44 -18.30 11.78
N ALA A 97 1.90 -19.53 12.02
CA ALA A 97 1.84 -20.21 13.32
C ALA A 97 0.44 -20.21 13.96
N GLY A 98 -0.60 -20.45 13.15
CA GLY A 98 -1.98 -20.49 13.64
C GLY A 98 -2.55 -19.11 13.99
N THR A 99 -1.90 -18.02 13.60
CA THR A 99 -2.33 -16.65 13.83
C THR A 99 -2.40 -15.91 12.50
N THR A 100 -3.47 -15.15 12.28
CA THR A 100 -3.57 -14.19 11.18
C THR A 100 -3.15 -12.81 11.69
N TYR A 101 -2.07 -12.26 11.16
CA TYR A 101 -1.59 -10.92 11.47
C TYR A 101 -2.15 -9.93 10.44
N LEU A 102 -2.67 -8.81 10.90
CA LEU A 102 -3.20 -7.73 10.07
C LEU A 102 -2.46 -6.45 10.41
N ASP A 103 -1.76 -5.81 9.47
CA ASP A 103 -1.20 -4.49 9.69
C ASP A 103 -1.88 -3.44 8.81
N THR A 104 -2.26 -2.34 9.42
CA THR A 104 -3.06 -1.29 8.80
C THR A 104 -2.54 0.09 9.19
N GLU A 105 -3.18 1.12 8.65
CA GLU A 105 -2.88 2.50 9.00
C GLU A 105 -3.16 2.79 10.48
N PRO A 106 -2.36 3.63 11.14
CA PRO A 106 -2.47 3.84 12.59
C PRO A 106 -3.86 4.32 13.02
N TRP A 107 -4.50 5.19 12.26
CA TRP A 107 -5.87 5.69 12.56
C TRP A 107 -6.99 4.68 12.27
N ARG A 108 -6.67 3.60 11.54
CA ARG A 108 -7.65 2.53 11.23
C ARG A 108 -7.58 1.36 12.17
N ALA A 109 -6.48 1.18 12.90
CA ALA A 109 -6.30 0.02 13.78
C ALA A 109 -7.40 -0.14 14.82
N GLY A 110 -7.76 0.93 15.52
CA GLY A 110 -8.86 0.93 16.50
C GLY A 110 -10.23 0.66 15.85
N PRO A 111 -10.68 1.47 14.89
CA PRO A 111 -11.94 1.24 14.18
C PRO A 111 -12.05 -0.14 13.51
N LEU A 112 -10.97 -0.65 12.90
CA LEU A 112 -10.95 -1.98 12.31
C LEU A 112 -11.10 -3.07 13.39
N LEU A 113 -10.39 -2.96 14.51
CA LEU A 113 -10.52 -3.90 15.61
C LEU A 113 -11.96 -3.95 16.17
N ASP A 114 -12.57 -2.78 16.32
CA ASP A 114 -13.96 -2.68 16.80
C ASP A 114 -14.94 -3.31 15.80
N TYR A 115 -14.73 -3.10 14.51
CA TYR A 115 -15.51 -3.76 13.45
C TYR A 115 -15.33 -5.29 13.52
N LEU A 116 -14.11 -5.78 13.55
CA LEU A 116 -13.82 -7.21 13.61
C LEU A 116 -14.47 -7.85 14.83
N ARG A 117 -14.37 -7.24 16.01
CA ARG A 117 -14.99 -7.75 17.25
C ARG A 117 -16.52 -7.83 17.15
N LYS A 118 -17.17 -6.85 16.52
CA LYS A 118 -18.61 -6.86 16.30
C LYS A 118 -19.07 -7.98 15.37
N MET A 119 -18.19 -8.44 14.47
CA MET A 119 -18.51 -9.47 13.48
C MET A 119 -18.22 -10.89 13.93
N VAL A 120 -17.71 -11.10 15.14
CA VAL A 120 -17.34 -12.45 15.65
C VAL A 120 -18.55 -13.38 15.76
N PHE A 121 -19.67 -12.89 16.31
CA PHE A 121 -20.89 -13.68 16.61
C PHE A 121 -20.58 -15.00 17.31
N TRP A 122 -20.76 -16.16 16.62
CA TRP A 122 -20.55 -17.51 17.15
C TRP A 122 -19.28 -18.18 16.65
N SER A 123 -18.47 -17.50 15.86
CA SER A 123 -17.24 -18.06 15.32
C SER A 123 -16.15 -18.17 16.40
N ASP A 124 -15.38 -19.23 16.35
CA ASP A 124 -14.17 -19.38 17.17
C ASP A 124 -13.06 -18.50 16.61
N VAL A 125 -13.15 -17.21 16.91
CA VAL A 125 -12.14 -16.21 16.51
C VAL A 125 -12.00 -15.14 17.60
N THR A 126 -10.76 -14.74 17.87
CA THR A 126 -10.44 -13.70 18.86
C THR A 126 -9.59 -12.59 18.20
N PRO A 127 -10.22 -11.46 17.79
CA PRO A 127 -9.51 -10.28 17.34
C PRO A 127 -8.89 -9.50 18.51
N ALA A 128 -7.60 -9.19 18.41
CA ALA A 128 -6.86 -8.45 19.43
C ALA A 128 -5.90 -7.43 18.80
N ALA A 129 -5.59 -6.35 19.52
CA ALA A 129 -4.44 -5.50 19.20
C ALA A 129 -3.16 -6.23 19.59
N ALA A 130 -2.12 -6.09 18.77
CA ALA A 130 -0.81 -6.68 19.02
C ALA A 130 0.24 -5.57 19.20
N ASP A 131 1.06 -5.69 20.22
CA ASP A 131 2.17 -4.75 20.46
C ASP A 131 3.40 -5.14 19.60
N LEU A 132 3.21 -5.03 18.29
CA LEU A 132 4.21 -5.33 17.28
C LEU A 132 4.64 -4.05 16.55
N ALA A 133 5.87 -4.05 16.10
CA ALA A 133 6.49 -3.03 15.26
C ALA A 133 6.66 -3.57 13.85
N VAL A 134 6.52 -2.71 12.86
CA VAL A 134 6.81 -3.00 11.45
C VAL A 134 8.06 -2.23 11.05
N LEU A 135 9.13 -2.94 10.69
CA LEU A 135 10.35 -2.39 10.14
C LEU A 135 10.39 -2.75 8.65
N SER A 136 10.27 -1.77 7.76
CA SER A 136 10.37 -2.01 6.32
C SER A 136 11.82 -1.95 5.87
N LEU A 137 12.21 -2.92 5.07
CA LEU A 137 13.56 -3.08 4.55
C LEU A 137 13.53 -2.89 3.04
N LEU A 138 14.38 -2.05 2.50
CA LEU A 138 14.47 -1.76 1.07
C LEU A 138 15.89 -2.00 0.55
N GLY A 139 15.99 -2.54 -0.64
CA GLY A 139 17.23 -2.52 -1.42
C GLY A 139 17.85 -3.89 -1.72
N PRO A 140 18.74 -3.94 -2.73
CA PRO A 140 19.27 -5.20 -3.26
C PRO A 140 20.19 -5.95 -2.30
N LYS A 141 20.90 -5.24 -1.41
CA LYS A 141 21.82 -5.88 -0.46
C LYS A 141 21.13 -6.62 0.69
N LEU A 142 19.80 -6.59 0.76
CA LEU A 142 19.04 -7.41 1.72
C LEU A 142 19.26 -8.92 1.50
N ALA A 143 19.69 -9.34 0.31
CA ALA A 143 20.01 -10.72 0.01
C ALA A 143 21.45 -11.12 0.40
N GLU A 144 22.28 -10.20 0.88
CA GLU A 144 23.64 -10.51 1.30
C GLU A 144 23.66 -11.37 2.56
N ARG A 145 24.64 -12.28 2.64
CA ARG A 145 24.73 -13.26 3.73
C ARG A 145 24.72 -12.63 5.13
N ALA A 146 25.44 -11.53 5.31
CA ALA A 146 25.48 -10.81 6.60
C ALA A 146 24.09 -10.32 7.04
N VAL A 147 23.26 -9.87 6.10
CA VAL A 147 21.90 -9.40 6.38
C VAL A 147 20.97 -10.59 6.66
N LEU A 148 21.08 -11.68 5.89
CA LEU A 148 20.31 -12.91 6.13
C LEU A 148 20.61 -13.49 7.52
N ASP A 149 21.89 -13.53 7.90
CA ASP A 149 22.31 -13.98 9.24
C ASP A 149 21.76 -13.06 10.36
N ALA A 150 21.77 -11.74 10.14
CA ALA A 150 21.19 -10.79 11.07
C ALA A 150 19.67 -10.94 11.21
N LEU A 151 18.98 -11.24 10.11
CA LEU A 151 17.55 -11.55 10.08
C LEU A 151 17.22 -12.93 10.66
N GLY A 152 18.21 -13.83 10.74
CA GLY A 152 18.02 -15.19 11.23
C GLY A 152 17.31 -16.11 10.24
N VAL A 153 17.52 -15.88 8.94
CA VAL A 153 16.94 -16.68 7.85
C VAL A 153 18.02 -17.19 6.91
N ASP A 154 17.81 -18.35 6.32
CA ASP A 154 18.76 -18.92 5.34
C ASP A 154 18.64 -18.29 3.95
N ALA A 155 17.43 -17.87 3.59
CA ALA A 155 17.10 -17.20 2.34
C ALA A 155 15.91 -16.26 2.54
N LEU A 156 15.76 -15.31 1.62
CA LEU A 156 14.59 -14.44 1.58
C LEU A 156 13.32 -15.24 1.25
N PRO A 157 12.16 -14.91 1.85
CA PRO A 157 10.90 -15.52 1.46
C PRO A 157 10.55 -15.23 -0.01
N ALA A 158 9.73 -16.09 -0.61
CA ALA A 158 9.13 -15.82 -1.91
C ALA A 158 8.23 -14.56 -1.85
N GLU A 159 7.89 -13.99 -3.00
CA GLU A 159 6.93 -12.87 -3.04
C GLU A 159 5.59 -13.28 -2.44
N ALA A 160 4.97 -12.35 -1.72
CA ALA A 160 3.74 -12.55 -0.97
C ALA A 160 3.82 -13.71 0.05
N ALA A 161 5.03 -14.01 0.55
CA ALA A 161 5.24 -15.01 1.58
C ALA A 161 5.99 -14.43 2.78
N ALA A 162 5.86 -15.12 3.91
CA ALA A 162 6.53 -14.81 5.16
C ALA A 162 7.20 -16.06 5.73
N VAL A 163 8.27 -15.83 6.46
CA VAL A 163 8.99 -16.87 7.23
C VAL A 163 9.19 -16.39 8.66
N PRO A 164 9.16 -17.30 9.65
CA PRO A 164 9.45 -16.92 11.03
C PRO A 164 10.89 -16.44 11.16
N THR A 165 11.10 -15.52 12.09
CA THR A 165 12.40 -15.05 12.53
C THR A 165 12.42 -15.01 14.07
N ARG A 166 13.49 -14.49 14.69
CA ARG A 166 13.60 -14.43 16.16
C ARG A 166 12.53 -13.51 16.75
N GLY A 167 11.51 -14.07 17.35
CA GLY A 167 10.44 -13.34 18.04
C GLY A 167 9.39 -12.70 17.13
N GLY A 168 9.50 -12.89 15.79
CA GLY A 168 8.57 -12.31 14.82
C GLY A 168 8.61 -13.03 13.49
N PHE A 169 8.38 -12.30 12.42
CA PHE A 169 8.44 -12.85 11.06
C PHE A 169 8.96 -11.81 10.06
N LEU A 170 9.53 -12.33 8.98
CA LEU A 170 9.96 -11.57 7.81
C LEU A 170 9.00 -11.87 6.67
N ARG A 171 8.40 -10.84 6.10
CA ARG A 171 7.48 -10.90 4.96
C ARG A 171 8.11 -10.23 3.75
N ARG A 172 8.02 -10.84 2.57
CA ARG A 172 8.40 -10.20 1.31
C ARG A 172 7.17 -9.62 0.64
N MET A 173 7.20 -8.31 0.41
CA MET A 173 6.16 -7.63 -0.34
C MET A 173 6.30 -7.92 -1.85
N PRO A 174 5.19 -7.94 -2.61
CA PRO A 174 5.25 -8.02 -4.06
C PRO A 174 6.12 -6.90 -4.63
N ALA A 175 6.98 -7.23 -5.58
CA ALA A 175 7.79 -6.24 -6.27
C ALA A 175 6.87 -5.24 -6.99
N GLY A 176 7.11 -3.95 -6.77
CA GLY A 176 6.47 -2.90 -7.56
C GLY A 176 6.99 -2.88 -9.01
N PRO A 177 6.47 -2.00 -9.89
CA PRO A 177 6.89 -1.87 -11.29
C PRO A 177 8.39 -1.75 -11.49
N ALA A 178 9.11 -1.18 -10.53
CA ALA A 178 10.57 -1.05 -10.56
C ALA A 178 11.33 -2.35 -10.17
N GLY A 179 10.62 -3.43 -9.80
CA GLY A 179 11.24 -4.71 -9.42
C GLY A 179 12.09 -4.67 -8.15
N ARG A 180 11.97 -3.64 -7.33
CA ARG A 180 12.79 -3.44 -6.13
C ARG A 180 12.41 -4.41 -5.02
N LEU A 181 13.43 -4.93 -4.33
CA LEU A 181 13.25 -5.81 -3.18
C LEU A 181 12.75 -5.01 -1.97
N GLU A 182 11.63 -5.44 -1.43
CA GLU A 182 11.01 -4.90 -0.23
C GLU A 182 10.58 -6.02 0.70
N LEU A 183 10.95 -5.87 1.98
CA LEU A 183 10.58 -6.78 3.05
C LEU A 183 9.97 -5.99 4.21
N ASP A 184 9.05 -6.60 4.94
CA ASP A 184 8.65 -6.12 6.26
C ASP A 184 9.08 -7.13 7.32
N LEU A 185 9.81 -6.64 8.31
CA LEU A 185 10.15 -7.37 9.51
C LEU A 185 9.17 -6.95 10.61
N VAL A 186 8.34 -7.88 11.07
CA VAL A 186 7.32 -7.66 12.09
C VAL A 186 7.77 -8.33 13.38
N VAL A 187 7.98 -7.54 14.43
CA VAL A 187 8.62 -7.99 15.68
C VAL A 187 7.95 -7.35 16.89
N PRO A 188 8.12 -7.91 18.11
CA PRO A 188 7.70 -7.23 19.33
C PRO A 188 8.23 -5.80 19.37
N ARG A 189 7.37 -4.85 19.70
CA ARG A 189 7.73 -3.40 19.70
C ARG A 189 8.91 -3.12 20.61
N ALA A 190 8.98 -3.80 21.74
CA ALA A 190 10.09 -3.66 22.69
C ALA A 190 11.46 -4.07 22.09
N GLU A 191 11.48 -4.92 21.06
CA GLU A 191 12.69 -5.41 20.40
C GLU A 191 13.09 -4.60 19.17
N ALA A 192 12.26 -3.65 18.71
CA ALA A 192 12.49 -2.91 17.46
C ALA A 192 13.84 -2.17 17.44
N ALA A 193 14.27 -1.60 18.57
CA ALA A 193 15.56 -0.93 18.68
C ALA A 193 16.74 -1.91 18.53
N ASP A 194 16.66 -3.09 19.14
CA ASP A 194 17.69 -4.12 19.05
C ASP A 194 17.78 -4.69 17.63
N TRP A 195 16.65 -4.84 16.96
CA TRP A 195 16.61 -5.24 15.56
C TRP A 195 17.29 -4.22 14.64
N ARG A 196 17.01 -2.93 14.80
CA ARG A 196 17.70 -1.88 14.04
C ARG A 196 19.21 -1.87 14.28
N ASN A 197 19.64 -2.04 15.54
CA ASN A 197 21.05 -2.13 15.87
C ASN A 197 21.74 -3.34 15.24
N ARG A 198 21.09 -4.50 15.27
CA ARG A 198 21.60 -5.73 14.62
C ARG A 198 21.72 -5.58 13.11
N LEU A 199 20.71 -5.01 12.46
CA LEU A 199 20.71 -4.72 11.04
C LEU A 199 21.79 -3.70 10.66
N ALA A 200 21.99 -2.67 11.47
CA ALA A 200 23.07 -1.70 11.27
C ALA A 200 24.46 -2.35 11.34
N GLN A 201 24.69 -3.29 12.25
CA GLN A 201 25.93 -4.07 12.32
C GLN A 201 26.15 -4.96 11.08
N ALA A 202 25.07 -5.38 10.40
CA ALA A 202 25.11 -6.11 9.15
C ALA A 202 25.20 -5.19 7.90
N GLY A 203 25.38 -3.88 8.08
CA GLY A 203 25.51 -2.93 6.99
C GLY A 203 24.20 -2.35 6.44
N VAL A 204 23.07 -2.61 7.09
CA VAL A 204 21.77 -2.00 6.74
C VAL A 204 21.71 -0.58 7.32
N ARG A 205 21.53 0.42 6.47
CA ARG A 205 21.49 1.84 6.88
C ARG A 205 20.11 2.22 7.42
N PRO A 206 20.03 3.12 8.41
CA PRO A 206 18.75 3.71 8.77
C PRO A 206 18.24 4.62 7.64
N GLY A 207 16.92 4.57 7.40
CA GLY A 207 16.21 5.47 6.50
C GLY A 207 14.92 5.95 7.13
N GLY A 208 14.45 7.12 6.72
CA GLY A 208 13.19 7.67 7.19
C GLY A 208 12.00 7.32 6.32
N VAL A 209 10.81 7.62 6.80
CA VAL A 209 9.56 7.33 6.07
C VAL A 209 9.47 8.10 4.74
N TRP A 210 10.20 9.20 4.57
CA TRP A 210 10.27 9.88 3.29
C TRP A 210 10.86 8.99 2.20
N ALA A 211 11.93 8.27 2.47
CA ALA A 211 12.49 7.33 1.49
C ALA A 211 11.50 6.19 1.17
N TYR A 212 10.77 5.70 2.17
CA TYR A 212 9.71 4.71 1.96
C TYR A 212 8.56 5.26 1.09
N GLU A 213 8.06 6.46 1.39
CA GLU A 213 6.99 7.08 0.63
C GLU A 213 7.40 7.39 -0.82
N ALA A 214 8.65 7.85 -1.05
CA ALA A 214 9.17 8.03 -2.40
C ALA A 214 9.20 6.71 -3.18
N HIS A 215 9.69 5.63 -2.57
CA HIS A 215 9.66 4.29 -3.16
C HIS A 215 8.22 3.82 -3.44
N ARG A 216 7.30 4.01 -2.49
CA ARG A 216 5.89 3.60 -2.63
C ARG A 216 5.18 4.36 -3.75
N VAL A 217 5.35 5.69 -3.80
CA VAL A 217 4.73 6.56 -4.82
C VAL A 217 5.26 6.22 -6.20
N ALA A 218 6.58 6.10 -6.38
CA ALA A 218 7.18 5.69 -7.64
C ALA A 218 6.71 4.27 -8.07
N SER A 219 6.43 3.39 -7.10
CA SER A 219 5.84 2.06 -7.35
C SER A 219 4.33 2.08 -7.55
N ARG A 220 3.69 3.25 -7.56
CA ARG A 220 2.25 3.44 -7.76
C ARG A 220 1.38 2.63 -6.79
N ARG A 221 1.87 2.41 -5.56
CA ARG A 221 1.13 1.68 -4.52
C ARG A 221 0.28 2.66 -3.71
N PRO A 222 -1.06 2.57 -3.76
CA PRO A 222 -1.94 3.47 -3.02
C PRO A 222 -1.86 3.23 -1.51
N ARG A 223 -2.05 4.29 -0.75
CA ARG A 223 -2.17 4.30 0.70
C ARG A 223 -3.55 4.81 1.09
N LEU A 224 -4.26 4.05 1.90
CA LEU A 224 -5.60 4.40 2.36
C LEU A 224 -5.60 5.80 3.01
N GLY A 225 -6.60 6.62 2.69
CA GLY A 225 -6.75 7.97 3.22
C GLY A 225 -5.81 9.02 2.63
N MET A 226 -4.65 8.62 2.12
CA MET A 226 -3.72 9.52 1.42
C MET A 226 -4.04 9.59 -0.07
N ASP A 227 -4.05 8.44 -0.73
CA ASP A 227 -4.29 8.31 -2.17
C ASP A 227 -5.74 7.89 -2.49
N THR A 228 -6.54 7.70 -1.46
CA THR A 228 -7.96 7.38 -1.53
C THR A 228 -8.81 8.42 -0.81
N ASP A 229 -10.10 8.43 -1.09
CA ASP A 229 -11.12 9.21 -0.39
C ASP A 229 -12.31 8.31 0.01
N GLU A 230 -13.31 8.87 0.67
CA GLU A 230 -14.50 8.18 1.15
C GLU A 230 -15.40 7.61 0.02
N ARG A 231 -15.10 7.91 -1.23
CA ARG A 231 -15.82 7.42 -2.41
C ARG A 231 -15.04 6.39 -3.19
N THR A 232 -13.79 6.14 -2.81
CA THR A 232 -12.88 5.28 -3.57
C THR A 232 -13.39 3.83 -3.58
N ILE A 233 -13.45 3.26 -4.79
CA ILE A 233 -13.72 1.83 -5.01
C ILE A 233 -12.44 1.09 -5.41
N PRO A 234 -12.31 -0.20 -5.14
CA PRO A 234 -11.04 -0.94 -5.36
C PRO A 234 -10.46 -0.84 -6.78
N HIS A 235 -11.33 -0.80 -7.79
CA HIS A 235 -10.93 -0.70 -9.20
C HIS A 235 -10.18 0.59 -9.54
N GLU A 236 -10.47 1.69 -8.83
CA GLU A 236 -9.88 3.00 -9.11
C GLU A 236 -8.40 3.05 -8.76
N VAL A 237 -7.97 2.21 -7.82
CA VAL A 237 -6.62 2.22 -7.24
C VAL A 237 -5.87 0.90 -7.45
N GLY A 238 -6.36 0.04 -8.36
CA GLY A 238 -5.63 -1.17 -8.74
C GLY A 238 -5.63 -2.28 -7.69
N TRP A 239 -6.59 -2.31 -6.75
CA TRP A 239 -6.66 -3.35 -5.72
C TRP A 239 -7.39 -4.63 -6.14
N ILE A 240 -7.73 -4.78 -7.42
CA ILE A 240 -8.36 -6.00 -7.94
C ILE A 240 -7.29 -7.03 -8.25
N GLY A 241 -7.44 -8.23 -7.72
CA GLY A 241 -6.53 -9.36 -7.91
C GLY A 241 -6.64 -10.40 -6.80
N GLY A 242 -6.25 -11.63 -7.09
CA GLY A 242 -6.21 -12.73 -6.13
C GLY A 242 -5.13 -12.56 -5.05
N PRO A 243 -4.99 -13.55 -4.14
CA PRO A 243 -3.98 -13.52 -3.09
C PRO A 243 -2.58 -13.27 -3.64
N GLY A 244 -1.84 -12.35 -3.00
CA GLY A 244 -0.51 -11.93 -3.42
C GLY A 244 -0.46 -10.95 -4.60
N GLN A 245 -1.57 -10.72 -5.32
CA GLN A 245 -1.63 -9.81 -6.47
C GLN A 245 -2.48 -8.57 -6.21
N GLY A 246 -3.52 -8.69 -5.39
CA GLY A 246 -4.43 -7.60 -5.06
C GLY A 246 -5.11 -7.82 -3.73
N ALA A 247 -6.13 -7.02 -3.47
CA ALA A 247 -6.90 -7.05 -2.23
C ALA A 247 -8.35 -7.52 -2.43
N VAL A 248 -8.81 -7.72 -3.67
CA VAL A 248 -10.18 -8.14 -4.01
C VAL A 248 -10.16 -9.30 -4.99
N HIS A 249 -10.65 -10.45 -4.54
CA HIS A 249 -10.83 -11.62 -5.39
C HIS A 249 -12.22 -11.59 -6.02
N LEU A 250 -12.28 -11.61 -7.35
CA LEU A 250 -13.54 -11.46 -8.08
C LEU A 250 -14.46 -12.69 -8.01
N ASP A 251 -13.86 -13.89 -7.94
CA ASP A 251 -14.58 -15.17 -8.01
C ASP A 251 -14.85 -15.79 -6.63
N LYS A 252 -14.65 -15.02 -5.52
CA LYS A 252 -14.98 -15.52 -4.19
C LYS A 252 -16.48 -15.37 -3.87
N GLY A 253 -16.92 -16.06 -2.80
CA GLY A 253 -18.28 -15.97 -2.26
C GLY A 253 -18.70 -14.55 -1.83
N CYS A 254 -19.92 -14.42 -1.32
CA CYS A 254 -20.51 -13.13 -0.96
C CYS A 254 -19.71 -12.37 0.10
N TYR A 255 -19.58 -11.06 -0.09
CA TYR A 255 -19.07 -10.09 0.88
C TYR A 255 -19.77 -8.74 0.69
N ARG A 256 -19.69 -7.88 1.70
CA ARG A 256 -20.32 -6.56 1.67
C ARG A 256 -19.77 -5.70 0.52
N GLY A 257 -20.65 -5.11 -0.29
CA GLY A 257 -20.29 -4.26 -1.43
C GLY A 257 -19.95 -4.99 -2.73
N GLN A 258 -20.02 -6.33 -2.77
CA GLN A 258 -19.68 -7.15 -3.92
C GLN A 258 -20.46 -6.80 -5.21
N GLU A 259 -21.73 -6.40 -5.09
CA GLU A 259 -22.54 -6.05 -6.27
C GLU A 259 -21.93 -4.88 -7.06
N THR A 260 -21.43 -3.86 -6.36
CA THR A 260 -20.75 -2.73 -7.00
C THR A 260 -19.43 -3.16 -7.64
N VAL A 261 -18.64 -3.99 -6.94
CA VAL A 261 -17.39 -4.55 -7.47
C VAL A 261 -17.64 -5.33 -8.76
N ALA A 262 -18.61 -6.28 -8.74
CA ALA A 262 -18.96 -7.08 -9.90
C ALA A 262 -19.51 -6.23 -11.06
N ARG A 263 -20.37 -5.25 -10.76
CA ARG A 263 -20.93 -4.35 -11.77
C ARG A 263 -19.83 -3.53 -12.45
N VAL A 264 -18.92 -2.92 -11.70
CA VAL A 264 -17.82 -2.12 -12.28
C VAL A 264 -16.87 -3.02 -13.08
N HIS A 265 -16.56 -4.21 -12.58
CA HIS A 265 -15.73 -5.19 -13.29
C HIS A 265 -16.36 -5.59 -14.64
N ASN A 266 -17.65 -5.94 -14.65
CA ASN A 266 -18.37 -6.35 -15.85
C ASN A 266 -18.56 -5.21 -16.87
N LEU A 267 -18.75 -3.97 -16.41
CA LEU A 267 -18.82 -2.79 -17.26
C LEU A 267 -17.43 -2.31 -17.72
N GLY A 268 -16.35 -2.73 -17.04
CA GLY A 268 -14.97 -2.49 -17.41
C GLY A 268 -14.47 -1.05 -17.20
N ARG A 269 -15.21 -0.19 -16.47
CA ARG A 269 -14.84 1.23 -16.36
C ARG A 269 -15.13 1.83 -14.98
N PRO A 270 -14.15 1.86 -14.07
CA PRO A 270 -14.27 2.70 -12.89
C PRO A 270 -14.31 4.18 -13.30
N PRO A 271 -15.00 5.05 -12.54
CA PRO A 271 -15.16 6.46 -12.88
C PRO A 271 -13.87 7.26 -12.79
N ARG A 272 -12.93 6.81 -11.99
CA ARG A 272 -11.61 7.43 -11.77
C ARG A 272 -10.51 6.39 -11.91
N MET A 273 -9.27 6.84 -11.93
CA MET A 273 -8.07 6.02 -11.98
C MET A 273 -6.96 6.68 -11.19
N LEU A 274 -6.19 5.87 -10.49
CA LEU A 274 -4.95 6.29 -9.84
C LEU A 274 -3.84 6.36 -10.89
N VAL A 275 -3.17 7.50 -10.97
CA VAL A 275 -2.05 7.74 -11.87
C VAL A 275 -0.87 8.35 -11.12
N LEU A 276 0.31 8.24 -11.70
CA LEU A 276 1.49 9.00 -11.30
C LEU A 276 1.51 10.32 -12.07
N LEU A 277 1.77 11.42 -11.38
CA LEU A 277 2.01 12.74 -11.95
C LEU A 277 3.45 13.15 -11.73
N HIS A 278 4.07 13.72 -12.76
CA HIS A 278 5.26 14.54 -12.63
C HIS A 278 4.84 15.99 -12.43
N LEU A 279 5.37 16.62 -11.38
CA LEU A 279 5.10 18.01 -11.04
C LEU A 279 6.24 18.90 -11.52
N ASP A 280 5.97 20.16 -11.79
CA ASP A 280 7.06 21.09 -12.12
C ASP A 280 8.03 21.24 -10.94
N GLY A 281 9.26 21.63 -11.25
CA GLY A 281 10.33 21.79 -10.26
C GLY A 281 10.24 23.06 -9.42
N SER A 282 9.10 23.77 -9.39
CA SER A 282 8.91 24.98 -8.59
C SER A 282 9.15 24.71 -7.09
N ALA A 283 9.44 25.75 -6.34
CA ALA A 283 9.69 25.66 -4.91
C ALA A 283 8.42 25.24 -4.13
N ASP A 284 7.24 25.56 -4.67
CA ASP A 284 5.98 25.24 -4.06
C ASP A 284 5.62 23.75 -4.25
N ARG A 285 5.23 23.08 -3.16
CA ARG A 285 4.74 21.72 -3.19
C ARG A 285 3.25 21.74 -2.88
N PRO A 286 2.41 21.18 -3.79
CA PRO A 286 1.00 21.02 -3.49
C PRO A 286 0.80 20.03 -2.35
N ALA A 287 -0.32 20.15 -1.65
CA ALA A 287 -0.67 19.26 -0.55
C ALA A 287 -1.50 18.06 -1.02
N THR A 288 -1.41 16.96 -0.27
CA THR A 288 -2.36 15.85 -0.40
C THR A 288 -3.80 16.37 -0.26
N GLY A 289 -4.65 16.02 -1.22
CA GLY A 289 -6.04 16.46 -1.27
C GLY A 289 -6.30 17.66 -2.18
N ASP A 290 -5.25 18.38 -2.59
CA ASP A 290 -5.42 19.51 -3.50
C ASP A 290 -6.12 19.08 -4.80
N PRO A 291 -6.98 19.94 -5.38
CA PRO A 291 -7.64 19.64 -6.63
C PRO A 291 -6.63 19.62 -7.79
N VAL A 292 -6.78 18.63 -8.67
CA VAL A 292 -6.11 18.61 -9.97
C VAL A 292 -7.07 19.18 -11.01
N GLN A 293 -6.63 20.15 -11.79
CA GLN A 293 -7.43 20.87 -12.78
C GLN A 293 -6.89 20.65 -14.19
N ALA A 294 -7.81 20.61 -15.16
CA ALA A 294 -7.54 20.69 -16.59
C ALA A 294 -8.42 21.78 -17.19
N GLY A 295 -7.81 22.78 -17.85
CA GLY A 295 -8.54 23.92 -18.41
C GLY A 295 -9.42 24.65 -17.38
N GLY A 296 -8.94 24.80 -16.14
CA GLY A 296 -9.63 25.47 -15.03
C GLY A 296 -10.77 24.66 -14.38
N ARG A 297 -10.98 23.39 -14.77
CA ARG A 297 -12.02 22.52 -14.19
C ARG A 297 -11.37 21.39 -13.37
N ALA A 298 -11.88 21.11 -12.19
CA ALA A 298 -11.43 20.00 -11.37
C ALA A 298 -11.69 18.65 -12.07
N VAL A 299 -10.61 17.91 -12.30
CA VAL A 299 -10.61 16.58 -12.91
C VAL A 299 -10.19 15.48 -11.93
N GLY A 300 -9.74 15.83 -10.74
CA GLY A 300 -9.35 14.87 -9.70
C GLY A 300 -8.77 15.56 -8.46
N ARG A 301 -8.05 14.77 -7.66
CA ARG A 301 -7.35 15.22 -6.46
C ARG A 301 -5.96 14.59 -6.38
N LEU A 302 -5.03 15.30 -5.73
CA LEU A 302 -3.74 14.74 -5.37
C LEU A 302 -3.88 13.74 -4.22
N GLY A 303 -3.10 12.69 -4.30
CA GLY A 303 -2.71 11.82 -3.21
C GLY A 303 -1.40 12.27 -2.59
N THR A 304 -0.51 11.31 -2.33
CA THR A 304 0.80 11.54 -1.74
C THR A 304 1.73 12.27 -2.72
N VAL A 305 2.34 13.34 -2.24
CA VAL A 305 3.35 14.14 -2.97
C VAL A 305 4.71 13.89 -2.35
N VAL A 306 5.73 13.62 -3.16
CA VAL A 306 7.11 13.37 -2.72
C VAL A 306 8.14 13.95 -3.68
N ASP A 307 9.33 14.27 -3.17
CA ASP A 307 10.50 14.52 -3.99
C ASP A 307 11.26 13.22 -4.18
N HIS A 308 11.25 12.68 -5.41
CA HIS A 308 11.97 11.46 -5.77
C HIS A 308 13.35 11.80 -6.33
N VAL A 309 14.35 11.00 -5.96
CA VAL A 309 15.76 11.26 -6.25
C VAL A 309 16.05 11.38 -7.77
N ASP A 310 15.38 10.58 -8.59
CA ASP A 310 15.61 10.56 -10.05
C ASP A 310 14.47 11.20 -10.84
N LEU A 311 13.23 11.12 -10.33
CA LEU A 311 12.02 11.59 -11.02
C LEU A 311 11.68 13.04 -10.66
N GLY A 312 12.40 13.64 -9.69
CA GLY A 312 12.03 14.95 -9.16
C GLY A 312 10.72 14.92 -8.38
N PRO A 313 9.97 16.02 -8.33
CA PRO A 313 8.67 16.05 -7.64
C PRO A 313 7.64 15.19 -8.38
N ILE A 314 7.11 14.19 -7.69
CA ILE A 314 6.05 13.30 -8.19
C ILE A 314 4.90 13.21 -7.20
N ALA A 315 3.74 12.83 -7.70
CA ALA A 315 2.57 12.59 -6.87
C ALA A 315 1.70 11.45 -7.40
N LEU A 316 1.06 10.70 -6.53
CA LEU A 316 -0.11 9.94 -6.93
C LEU A 316 -1.31 10.89 -7.05
N ALA A 317 -2.20 10.59 -7.97
CA ALA A 317 -3.44 11.36 -8.14
C ALA A 317 -4.59 10.46 -8.56
N LEU A 318 -5.76 10.73 -8.00
CA LEU A 318 -7.00 10.07 -8.38
C LEU A 318 -7.75 10.96 -9.37
N LEU A 319 -7.65 10.66 -10.66
CA LEU A 319 -8.18 11.46 -11.76
C LEU A 319 -9.43 10.82 -12.37
N LYS A 320 -10.30 11.65 -12.96
CA LYS A 320 -11.38 11.18 -13.84
C LYS A 320 -10.80 10.34 -14.97
N ARG A 321 -11.42 9.22 -15.25
CA ARG A 321 -10.99 8.32 -16.33
C ARG A 321 -11.19 8.98 -17.71
N GLY A 322 -10.29 8.63 -18.63
CA GLY A 322 -10.38 9.07 -20.03
C GLY A 322 -9.66 10.37 -20.34
N LEU A 323 -8.87 10.90 -19.40
CA LEU A 323 -7.97 12.00 -19.69
C LEU A 323 -6.80 11.48 -20.55
N PRO A 324 -6.49 12.13 -21.69
CA PRO A 324 -5.28 11.86 -22.45
C PRO A 324 -4.01 12.11 -21.61
N ALA A 325 -2.93 11.35 -21.89
CA ALA A 325 -1.67 11.52 -21.18
C ALA A 325 -1.05 12.91 -21.33
N ASP A 326 -1.27 13.54 -22.49
CA ASP A 326 -0.78 14.88 -22.85
C ASP A 326 -1.66 16.03 -22.31
N THR A 327 -2.68 15.72 -21.50
CA THR A 327 -3.52 16.74 -20.89
C THR A 327 -2.70 17.65 -19.98
N ALA A 328 -2.69 18.95 -20.25
CA ALA A 328 -2.08 19.93 -19.37
C ALA A 328 -2.87 20.03 -18.07
N LEU A 329 -2.22 19.68 -16.97
CA LEU A 329 -2.80 19.69 -15.63
C LEU A 329 -2.16 20.79 -14.77
N ALA A 330 -2.92 21.29 -13.82
CA ALA A 330 -2.45 22.20 -12.79
C ALA A 330 -3.01 21.83 -11.44
N THR A 331 -2.24 22.08 -10.36
CA THR A 331 -2.60 21.72 -8.99
C THR A 331 -2.02 22.70 -7.98
N GLY A 332 -2.26 22.48 -6.69
CA GLY A 332 -1.76 23.31 -5.62
C GLY A 332 -2.51 24.63 -5.46
N PRO A 333 -2.05 25.53 -4.59
CA PRO A 333 -2.66 26.82 -4.35
C PRO A 333 -2.81 27.60 -5.66
N GLN A 334 -4.04 28.05 -5.96
CA GLN A 334 -4.37 28.82 -7.18
C GLN A 334 -4.00 28.09 -8.49
N ALA A 335 -3.85 26.76 -8.48
CA ALA A 335 -3.38 25.96 -9.61
C ALA A 335 -2.02 26.41 -10.18
N ALA A 336 -1.09 26.82 -9.30
CA ALA A 336 0.20 27.39 -9.68
C ALA A 336 1.25 26.33 -10.07
N VAL A 337 1.03 25.05 -9.71
CA VAL A 337 1.97 23.96 -10.01
C VAL A 337 1.50 23.20 -11.25
N ALA A 338 2.27 23.22 -12.32
CA ALA A 338 1.98 22.43 -13.50
C ALA A 338 2.26 20.93 -13.24
N ALA A 339 1.45 20.08 -13.87
CA ALA A 339 1.58 18.64 -13.75
C ALA A 339 1.32 17.93 -15.08
N VAL A 340 1.96 16.79 -15.28
CA VAL A 340 1.72 15.91 -16.42
C VAL A 340 1.53 14.47 -15.96
N ILE A 341 0.69 13.71 -16.65
CA ILE A 341 0.47 12.30 -16.35
C ILE A 341 1.67 11.50 -16.86
N ASP A 342 2.22 10.62 -16.01
CA ASP A 342 3.16 9.61 -16.44
C ASP A 342 2.42 8.60 -17.35
N PRO A 343 2.81 8.47 -18.64
CA PRO A 343 2.11 7.58 -19.57
C PRO A 343 2.08 6.12 -19.13
N ASP A 344 3.14 5.65 -18.45
CA ASP A 344 3.25 4.28 -17.96
C ASP A 344 2.34 4.00 -16.77
N SER A 345 1.76 5.04 -16.17
CA SER A 345 0.79 4.92 -15.09
C SER A 345 -0.65 4.76 -15.59
N LEU A 346 -0.91 5.01 -16.87
CA LEU A 346 -2.24 4.82 -17.43
C LEU A 346 -2.56 3.33 -17.54
N PRO A 347 -3.81 2.93 -17.27
CA PRO A 347 -4.25 1.57 -17.53
C PRO A 347 -3.98 1.16 -18.96
N ALA A 348 -3.47 -0.06 -19.18
CA ALA A 348 -3.32 -0.63 -20.52
C ALA A 348 -4.63 -0.49 -21.31
N ALA A 349 -4.52 -0.27 -22.63
CA ALA A 349 -5.68 -0.12 -23.51
C ALA A 349 -6.70 -1.25 -23.28
N GLU A 350 -7.93 -0.88 -23.01
CA GLU A 350 -8.97 -1.68 -22.40
C GLU A 350 -9.18 -3.04 -23.05
N GLN A 351 -9.07 -4.10 -22.23
CA GLN A 351 -9.83 -5.31 -22.49
C GLN A 351 -11.32 -4.96 -22.30
N ILE A 352 -12.06 -4.95 -23.40
CA ILE A 352 -13.51 -4.70 -23.40
C ILE A 352 -14.13 -5.84 -22.60
N GLY A 353 -14.67 -5.55 -21.41
CA GLY A 353 -15.31 -6.55 -20.56
C GLY A 353 -16.40 -7.32 -21.32
N ALA A 354 -16.53 -8.62 -21.05
CA ALA A 354 -17.47 -9.52 -21.75
C ALA A 354 -18.92 -8.98 -21.79
N GLY A 355 -19.36 -8.28 -20.75
CA GLY A 355 -20.68 -7.64 -20.68
C GLY A 355 -20.86 -6.50 -21.68
N ARG A 356 -19.80 -5.75 -21.99
CA ARG A 356 -19.85 -4.68 -23.00
C ARG A 356 -19.87 -5.26 -24.41
N LEU A 357 -19.09 -6.31 -24.67
CA LEU A 357 -19.17 -7.04 -25.93
C LEU A 357 -20.57 -7.59 -26.17
N ALA A 358 -21.25 -8.06 -25.13
CA ALA A 358 -22.65 -8.52 -25.24
C ALA A 358 -23.62 -7.37 -25.55
N VAL A 359 -23.46 -6.20 -24.89
CA VAL A 359 -24.31 -5.01 -25.14
C VAL A 359 -24.04 -4.42 -26.52
N GLU A 360 -22.81 -4.39 -26.98
CA GLU A 360 -22.46 -3.91 -28.34
C GLU A 360 -22.98 -4.87 -29.41
N ARG A 361 -22.94 -6.19 -29.19
CA ARG A 361 -23.57 -7.19 -30.05
C ARG A 361 -25.09 -7.04 -30.13
N LEU A 362 -25.76 -6.77 -29.00
CA LEU A 362 -27.20 -6.51 -28.96
C LEU A 362 -27.58 -5.19 -29.65
N ARG A 363 -26.75 -4.19 -29.61
CA ARG A 363 -26.97 -2.90 -30.31
C ARG A 363 -26.58 -2.94 -31.78
N GLY A 364 -25.58 -3.73 -32.15
CA GLY A 364 -25.13 -3.88 -33.55
C GLY A 364 -25.92 -4.92 -34.37
N GLY A 365 -26.76 -5.74 -33.71
CA GLY A 365 -27.62 -6.73 -34.38
C GLY A 365 -29.04 -6.22 -34.72
N ALA A 366 -29.30 -4.91 -34.58
CA ALA A 366 -30.59 -4.28 -34.92
C ALA A 366 -30.44 -3.36 -36.15
N GLY A 367 -29.68 -3.78 -37.16
CA GLY A 367 -29.51 -3.13 -38.45
C GLY A 367 -29.74 -4.11 -39.57
#